data_3afa92c1a74425499bc34581dc1e3b69
#
_entry.id   3afa92c1a74425499bc34581dc1e3b69
#
_cell.length_a   1.000
_cell.length_b   1.000
_cell.length_c   1.000
_cell.angle_alpha   90.00
_cell.angle_beta   90.00
_cell.angle_gamma   90.00
#
_symmetry.space_group_name_H-M   'P 1'
#
loop_
_entity.id
_entity.type
_entity.pdbx_description
1 polymer ?
#
loop_
_entity_poly.entity_id
_entity_poly.type
_entity_poly.pdbx_seq_one_letter_code
_entity_poly.pdbx_strand_id
1 'polypeptide(L)'
;MYKFDTILKNYFTENEIDKINQTKIMLIGCGGLGSNIANILVRTGFSSFILIDCDRVEIKNLNRQIFWKEQYGEKKVLALKKNLLKINSSAQIKIIHKKIDKEDLKQIILKENPDIIIEAVDDERTKKFIFEITLKHGKKVVCASGIAGYGDCDNIKIRRGENFVIVGDMKKSIKDYKPLAPKVTAVAAMQADEVLRMVLNDIKDKKIK
;
A
#
# COMPACT_ATOMS: atom_id res chain seq x y z
N MET A 1 -9.16 -22.10 15.76
CA MET A 1 -8.42 -21.18 14.85
C MET A 1 -9.01 -19.79 15.03
N TYR A 2 -8.23 -18.82 15.45
CA TYR A 2 -8.71 -17.46 15.70
C TYR A 2 -9.09 -16.81 14.37
N LYS A 3 -10.34 -16.35 14.22
CA LYS A 3 -10.73 -15.57 13.04
C LYS A 3 -10.29 -14.13 13.24
N PHE A 4 -9.55 -13.55 12.32
CA PHE A 4 -9.02 -12.18 12.42
C PHE A 4 -10.16 -11.16 12.63
N ASP A 5 -11.32 -11.38 12.01
CA ASP A 5 -12.51 -10.53 12.16
C ASP A 5 -13.00 -10.40 13.62
N THR A 6 -12.72 -11.40 14.48
CA THR A 6 -13.08 -11.31 15.91
C THR A 6 -12.32 -10.17 16.61
N ILE A 7 -11.08 -9.90 16.18
CA ILE A 7 -10.29 -8.77 16.70
C ILE A 7 -10.90 -7.45 16.22
N LEU A 8 -11.32 -7.41 14.95
CA LEU A 8 -11.85 -6.19 14.34
C LEU A 8 -13.17 -5.72 14.94
N LYS A 9 -14.01 -6.64 15.45
CA LYS A 9 -15.28 -6.31 16.11
C LYS A 9 -15.13 -5.40 17.34
N ASN A 10 -13.93 -5.29 17.89
CA ASN A 10 -13.65 -4.35 18.99
C ASN A 10 -13.46 -2.89 18.51
N TYR A 11 -13.28 -2.69 17.21
CA TYR A 11 -12.91 -1.39 16.63
C TYR A 11 -13.88 -0.91 15.54
N PHE A 12 -14.55 -1.84 14.86
CA PHE A 12 -15.41 -1.58 13.71
C PHE A 12 -16.77 -2.23 13.87
N THR A 13 -17.79 -1.63 13.28
CA THR A 13 -19.11 -2.25 13.11
C THR A 13 -19.04 -3.37 12.06
N GLU A 14 -20.00 -4.28 12.06
CA GLU A 14 -20.07 -5.38 11.08
C GLU A 14 -20.08 -4.86 9.64
N ASN A 15 -20.83 -3.80 9.35
CA ASN A 15 -20.87 -3.18 8.02
C ASN A 15 -19.50 -2.58 7.60
N GLU A 16 -18.74 -2.02 8.53
CA GLU A 16 -17.39 -1.52 8.28
C GLU A 16 -16.42 -2.67 8.01
N ILE A 17 -16.52 -3.74 8.77
CA ILE A 17 -15.72 -4.97 8.56
C ILE A 17 -16.01 -5.56 7.18
N ASP A 18 -17.27 -5.64 6.78
CA ASP A 18 -17.68 -6.15 5.47
C ASP A 18 -17.10 -5.30 4.34
N LYS A 19 -17.18 -3.97 4.44
CA LYS A 19 -16.56 -3.05 3.45
C LYS A 19 -15.05 -3.24 3.34
N ILE A 20 -14.36 -3.37 4.48
CA ILE A 20 -12.90 -3.59 4.53
C ILE A 20 -12.56 -4.93 3.87
N ASN A 21 -13.27 -6.01 4.22
CA ASN A 21 -13.02 -7.36 3.71
C ASN A 21 -13.30 -7.49 2.20
N GLN A 22 -14.31 -6.80 1.68
CA GLN A 22 -14.69 -6.83 0.27
C GLN A 22 -13.77 -5.98 -0.62
N THR A 23 -13.05 -5.02 -0.04
CA THR A 23 -12.18 -4.12 -0.79
C THR A 23 -10.96 -4.86 -1.35
N LYS A 24 -10.84 -4.87 -2.67
CA LYS A 24 -9.69 -5.45 -3.37
C LYS A 24 -8.63 -4.40 -3.64
N ILE A 25 -7.46 -4.58 -3.07
CA ILE A 25 -6.32 -3.66 -3.16
C ILE A 25 -5.29 -4.19 -4.15
N MET A 26 -4.93 -3.39 -5.14
CA MET A 26 -3.77 -3.63 -5.99
C MET A 26 -2.61 -2.75 -5.51
N LEU A 27 -1.54 -3.38 -5.04
CA LEU A 27 -0.32 -2.70 -4.61
C LEU A 27 0.77 -2.90 -5.65
N ILE A 28 1.24 -1.79 -6.22
CA ILE A 28 2.30 -1.78 -7.24
C ILE A 28 3.57 -1.21 -6.61
N GLY A 29 4.58 -2.08 -6.46
CA GLY A 29 5.79 -1.85 -5.68
C GLY A 29 5.69 -2.41 -4.27
N CYS A 30 6.57 -3.38 -3.92
CA CYS A 30 6.65 -4.01 -2.60
C CYS A 30 7.94 -3.58 -1.86
N GLY A 31 8.40 -2.37 -2.11
CA GLY A 31 9.58 -1.76 -1.50
C GLY A 31 9.30 -1.13 -0.14
N GLY A 32 10.00 -0.02 0.15
CA GLY A 32 9.89 0.71 1.43
C GLY A 32 8.48 1.15 1.77
N LEU A 33 7.78 1.80 0.83
CA LEU A 33 6.37 2.18 1.04
C LEU A 33 5.46 0.95 1.01
N GLY A 34 5.46 0.21 -0.09
CA GLY A 34 4.46 -0.83 -0.31
C GLY A 34 4.48 -1.95 0.72
N SER A 35 5.66 -2.42 1.17
CA SER A 35 5.71 -3.44 2.20
C SER A 35 5.15 -2.96 3.54
N ASN A 36 5.43 -1.71 3.93
CA ASN A 36 4.86 -1.11 5.15
C ASN A 36 3.36 -0.89 5.02
N ILE A 37 2.87 -0.35 3.89
CA ILE A 37 1.43 -0.15 3.64
C ILE A 37 0.68 -1.48 3.74
N ALA A 38 1.14 -2.53 3.05
CA ALA A 38 0.50 -3.84 3.09
C ALA A 38 0.44 -4.42 4.50
N ASN A 39 1.54 -4.28 5.29
CA ASN A 39 1.58 -4.71 6.68
C ASN A 39 0.57 -3.95 7.55
N ILE A 40 0.40 -2.65 7.35
CA ILE A 40 -0.58 -1.83 8.09
C ILE A 40 -2.00 -2.24 7.68
N LEU A 41 -2.28 -2.31 6.37
CA LEU A 41 -3.61 -2.63 5.86
C LEU A 41 -4.08 -4.02 6.27
N VAL A 42 -3.22 -5.05 6.23
CA VAL A 42 -3.62 -6.40 6.69
C VAL A 42 -3.94 -6.43 8.18
N ARG A 43 -3.26 -5.62 9.00
CA ARG A 43 -3.56 -5.44 10.44
C ARG A 43 -4.86 -4.67 10.67
N THR A 44 -5.23 -3.80 9.75
CA THR A 44 -6.50 -3.05 9.78
C THR A 44 -7.69 -3.90 9.31
N GLY A 45 -7.44 -5.10 8.76
CA GLY A 45 -8.49 -6.04 8.35
C GLY A 45 -8.60 -6.27 6.84
N PHE A 46 -7.92 -5.48 6.02
CA PHE A 46 -7.92 -5.74 4.58
C PHE A 46 -7.37 -7.13 4.30
N SER A 47 -8.10 -7.91 3.51
CA SER A 47 -7.79 -9.31 3.28
C SER A 47 -7.63 -9.68 1.81
N SER A 48 -7.94 -8.79 0.85
CA SER A 48 -7.87 -9.06 -0.59
C SER A 48 -6.80 -8.19 -1.26
N PHE A 49 -5.67 -8.82 -1.66
CA PHE A 49 -4.52 -8.12 -2.23
C PHE A 49 -4.07 -8.69 -3.56
N ILE A 50 -3.62 -7.80 -4.45
CA ILE A 50 -2.83 -8.11 -5.63
C ILE A 50 -1.49 -7.39 -5.46
N LEU A 51 -0.41 -8.12 -5.24
CA LEU A 51 0.93 -7.59 -5.05
C LEU A 51 1.71 -7.69 -6.36
N ILE A 52 2.23 -6.55 -6.84
CA ILE A 52 2.99 -6.48 -8.09
C ILE A 52 4.37 -5.88 -7.81
N ASP A 53 5.43 -6.61 -8.11
CA ASP A 53 6.82 -6.17 -8.01
C ASP A 53 7.71 -7.12 -8.82
N CYS A 54 8.81 -6.63 -9.36
CA CYS A 54 9.77 -7.45 -10.14
C CYS A 54 11.06 -7.77 -9.37
N ASP A 55 11.26 -7.19 -8.20
CA ASP A 55 12.52 -7.26 -7.47
C ASP A 55 12.61 -8.48 -6.54
N ARG A 56 13.84 -8.68 -6.06
CA ARG A 56 14.17 -9.60 -4.97
C ARG A 56 14.55 -8.82 -3.70
N VAL A 57 14.45 -9.49 -2.57
CA VAL A 57 14.87 -8.94 -1.28
C VAL A 57 16.40 -8.84 -1.26
N GLU A 58 16.92 -7.66 -0.95
CA GLU A 58 18.34 -7.38 -0.80
C GLU A 58 18.63 -6.93 0.65
N ILE A 59 19.84 -7.17 1.14
CA ILE A 59 20.26 -6.79 2.50
C ILE A 59 20.09 -5.27 2.72
N LYS A 60 20.43 -4.45 1.73
CA LYS A 60 20.25 -2.99 1.80
C LYS A 60 18.79 -2.53 1.92
N ASN A 61 17.83 -3.42 1.71
CA ASN A 61 16.41 -3.11 1.83
C ASN A 61 15.89 -3.22 3.28
N LEU A 62 16.56 -4.01 4.13
CA LEU A 62 16.13 -4.32 5.48
C LEU A 62 16.06 -3.10 6.41
N ASN A 63 16.72 -2.02 6.04
CA ASN A 63 16.70 -0.77 6.79
C ASN A 63 15.34 -0.03 6.76
N ARG A 64 14.41 -0.40 5.84
CA ARG A 64 13.12 0.29 5.68
C ARG A 64 11.99 -0.53 5.08
N GLN A 65 12.23 -1.81 4.74
CA GLN A 65 11.23 -2.73 4.16
C GLN A 65 10.89 -3.83 5.19
N ILE A 66 9.67 -4.35 5.14
CA ILE A 66 9.17 -5.37 6.06
C ILE A 66 9.61 -6.77 5.60
N PHE A 67 10.92 -6.95 5.51
CA PHE A 67 11.54 -8.23 5.19
C PHE A 67 12.52 -8.64 6.28
N TRP A 68 12.81 -9.93 6.35
CA TRP A 68 13.74 -10.52 7.29
C TRP A 68 15.01 -10.98 6.58
N LYS A 69 16.10 -11.11 7.31
CA LYS A 69 17.41 -11.52 6.78
C LYS A 69 17.34 -12.87 6.04
N GLU A 70 16.54 -13.79 6.55
CA GLU A 70 16.30 -15.12 5.99
C GLU A 70 15.61 -15.10 4.63
N GLN A 71 14.96 -13.99 4.29
CA GLN A 71 14.27 -13.79 3.01
C GLN A 71 15.17 -13.21 1.91
N TYR A 72 16.47 -13.04 2.18
CA TYR A 72 17.42 -12.55 1.19
C TYR A 72 17.37 -13.38 -0.09
N GLY A 73 17.31 -12.70 -1.25
CA GLY A 73 17.21 -13.31 -2.58
C GLY A 73 15.80 -13.79 -2.97
N GLU A 74 14.84 -13.84 -2.06
CA GLU A 74 13.46 -14.20 -2.37
C GLU A 74 12.76 -13.09 -3.19
N LYS A 75 11.82 -13.45 -4.08
CA LYS A 75 10.98 -12.45 -4.77
C LYS A 75 10.21 -11.62 -3.74
N LYS A 76 10.27 -10.28 -3.81
CA LYS A 76 9.60 -9.40 -2.83
C LYS A 76 8.11 -9.72 -2.68
N VAL A 77 7.39 -9.95 -3.78
CA VAL A 77 5.96 -10.31 -3.74
C VAL A 77 5.69 -11.60 -2.97
N LEU A 78 6.58 -12.59 -3.06
CA LEU A 78 6.43 -13.87 -2.36
C LEU A 78 6.78 -13.72 -0.87
N ALA A 79 7.90 -13.05 -0.57
CA ALA A 79 8.33 -12.76 0.80
C ALA A 79 7.26 -11.95 1.56
N LEU A 80 6.72 -10.90 0.91
CA LEU A 80 5.65 -10.08 1.49
C LEU A 80 4.39 -10.89 1.73
N LYS A 81 3.93 -11.69 0.75
CA LYS A 81 2.78 -12.59 0.93
C LYS A 81 2.95 -13.47 2.16
N LYS A 82 4.10 -14.11 2.33
CA LYS A 82 4.39 -14.97 3.50
C LYS A 82 4.28 -14.18 4.82
N ASN A 83 4.81 -12.94 4.84
CA ASN A 83 4.78 -12.09 6.03
C ASN A 83 3.33 -11.67 6.38
N LEU A 84 2.53 -11.28 5.38
CA LEU A 84 1.13 -10.90 5.58
C LEU A 84 0.27 -12.07 6.07
N LEU A 85 0.48 -13.29 5.53
CA LEU A 85 -0.23 -14.49 5.97
C LEU A 85 0.09 -14.92 7.40
N LYS A 86 1.23 -14.52 7.95
CA LYS A 86 1.54 -14.70 9.38
C LYS A 86 0.68 -13.80 10.29
N ILE A 87 0.18 -12.67 9.76
CA ILE A 87 -0.70 -11.74 10.47
C ILE A 87 -2.16 -12.18 10.33
N ASN A 88 -2.61 -12.34 9.08
CA ASN A 88 -3.95 -12.81 8.75
C ASN A 88 -3.87 -14.00 7.77
N SER A 89 -3.99 -15.21 8.31
CA SER A 89 -3.87 -16.45 7.52
C SER A 89 -5.02 -16.66 6.54
N SER A 90 -6.13 -15.92 6.67
CA SER A 90 -7.27 -15.98 5.76
C SER A 90 -7.17 -14.99 4.60
N ALA A 91 -6.14 -14.13 4.56
CA ALA A 91 -5.99 -13.14 3.51
C ALA A 91 -5.77 -13.80 2.13
N GLN A 92 -6.50 -13.30 1.13
CA GLN A 92 -6.41 -13.74 -0.25
C GLN A 92 -5.39 -12.85 -0.99
N ILE A 93 -4.20 -13.40 -1.24
CA ILE A 93 -3.09 -12.63 -1.79
C ILE A 93 -2.65 -13.24 -3.11
N LYS A 94 -2.98 -12.55 -4.20
CA LYS A 94 -2.45 -12.81 -5.54
C LYS A 94 -1.11 -12.11 -5.71
N ILE A 95 -0.15 -12.76 -6.35
CA ILE A 95 1.16 -12.18 -6.63
C ILE A 95 1.42 -12.14 -8.15
N ILE A 96 2.03 -11.05 -8.61
CA ILE A 96 2.49 -10.87 -9.98
C ILE A 96 3.95 -10.41 -9.91
N HIS A 97 4.88 -11.33 -10.23
CA HIS A 97 6.30 -11.00 -10.26
C HIS A 97 6.69 -10.56 -11.67
N LYS A 98 6.52 -9.28 -11.94
CA LYS A 98 6.76 -8.68 -13.26
C LYS A 98 7.07 -7.20 -13.14
N LYS A 99 7.98 -6.70 -13.95
CA LYS A 99 8.09 -5.26 -14.25
C LYS A 99 7.00 -4.91 -15.25
N ILE A 100 5.99 -4.19 -14.80
CA ILE A 100 4.82 -3.87 -15.62
C ILE A 100 5.06 -2.63 -16.47
N ASP A 101 4.51 -2.64 -17.67
CA ASP A 101 4.36 -1.49 -18.53
C ASP A 101 2.90 -0.97 -18.56
N LYS A 102 2.64 0.00 -19.43
CA LYS A 102 1.31 0.62 -19.55
C LYS A 102 0.23 -0.37 -19.99
N GLU A 103 0.56 -1.26 -20.92
CA GLU A 103 -0.40 -2.23 -21.44
C GLU A 103 -0.67 -3.34 -20.43
N ASP A 104 0.38 -3.83 -19.78
CA ASP A 104 0.24 -4.77 -18.67
C ASP A 104 -0.71 -4.23 -17.60
N LEU A 105 -0.53 -2.96 -17.18
CA LEU A 105 -1.37 -2.36 -16.15
C LEU A 105 -2.84 -2.31 -16.56
N LYS A 106 -3.13 -1.89 -17.80
CA LYS A 106 -4.52 -1.87 -18.30
C LYS A 106 -5.16 -3.25 -18.25
N GLN A 107 -4.46 -4.25 -18.79
CA GLN A 107 -4.96 -5.63 -18.80
C GLN A 107 -5.18 -6.18 -17.39
N ILE A 108 -4.26 -5.89 -16.46
CA ILE A 108 -4.40 -6.32 -15.07
C ILE A 108 -5.61 -5.61 -14.42
N ILE A 109 -5.79 -4.31 -14.62
CA ILE A 109 -6.95 -3.57 -14.08
C ILE A 109 -8.26 -4.16 -14.61
N LEU A 110 -8.35 -4.40 -15.91
CA LEU A 110 -9.56 -4.97 -16.52
C LEU A 110 -9.86 -6.38 -16.01
N LYS A 111 -8.85 -7.22 -15.89
CA LYS A 111 -8.98 -8.62 -15.45
C LYS A 111 -9.30 -8.73 -13.96
N GLU A 112 -8.58 -7.99 -13.13
CA GLU A 112 -8.63 -8.15 -11.67
C GLU A 112 -9.66 -7.23 -11.03
N ASN A 113 -10.04 -6.16 -11.69
CA ASN A 113 -11.01 -5.16 -11.24
C ASN A 113 -10.78 -4.70 -9.79
N PRO A 114 -9.61 -4.14 -9.44
CA PRO A 114 -9.34 -3.65 -8.09
C PRO A 114 -10.21 -2.44 -7.75
N ASP A 115 -10.52 -2.23 -6.47
CA ASP A 115 -11.25 -1.05 -5.99
C ASP A 115 -10.29 0.13 -5.78
N ILE A 116 -9.11 -0.16 -5.22
CA ILE A 116 -8.07 0.84 -4.93
C ILE A 116 -6.72 0.33 -5.45
N ILE A 117 -6.00 1.21 -6.14
CA ILE A 117 -4.64 0.97 -6.59
C ILE A 117 -3.71 1.83 -5.75
N ILE A 118 -2.67 1.21 -5.17
CA ILE A 118 -1.65 1.89 -4.40
C ILE A 118 -0.37 1.91 -5.22
N GLU A 119 0.09 3.11 -5.54
CA GLU A 119 1.35 3.35 -6.21
C GLU A 119 2.47 3.50 -5.17
N ALA A 120 3.43 2.58 -5.18
CA ALA A 120 4.55 2.53 -4.25
C ALA A 120 5.89 2.22 -4.94
N VAL A 121 6.01 2.60 -6.21
CA VAL A 121 7.24 2.45 -7.00
C VAL A 121 8.18 3.65 -6.81
N ASP A 122 9.41 3.53 -7.22
CA ASP A 122 10.45 4.58 -7.12
C ASP A 122 10.71 5.33 -8.44
N ASP A 123 10.38 4.73 -9.59
CA ASP A 123 10.55 5.34 -10.90
C ASP A 123 9.44 6.32 -11.25
N GLU A 124 9.79 7.58 -11.52
CA GLU A 124 8.82 8.65 -11.78
C GLU A 124 7.98 8.43 -13.05
N ARG A 125 8.54 7.80 -14.08
CA ARG A 125 7.79 7.50 -15.31
C ARG A 125 6.71 6.45 -15.02
N THR A 126 7.07 5.46 -14.23
CA THR A 126 6.14 4.41 -13.78
C THR A 126 5.05 4.99 -12.87
N LYS A 127 5.40 5.85 -11.91
CA LYS A 127 4.43 6.60 -11.08
C LYS A 127 3.41 7.33 -11.95
N LYS A 128 3.89 8.09 -12.92
CA LYS A 128 3.03 8.89 -13.80
C LYS A 128 2.04 8.01 -14.56
N PHE A 129 2.47 6.93 -15.21
CA PHE A 129 1.54 6.11 -15.97
C PHE A 129 0.58 5.31 -15.07
N ILE A 130 1.01 4.88 -13.87
CA ILE A 130 0.11 4.23 -12.91
C ILE A 130 -1.02 5.19 -12.56
N PHE A 131 -0.70 6.43 -12.20
CA PHE A 131 -1.67 7.46 -11.85
C PHE A 131 -2.65 7.72 -13.01
N GLU A 132 -2.15 8.03 -14.21
CA GLU A 132 -2.96 8.35 -15.37
C GLU A 132 -3.90 7.21 -15.79
N ILE A 133 -3.36 5.99 -15.87
CA ILE A 133 -4.15 4.81 -16.29
C ILE A 133 -5.19 4.46 -15.26
N THR A 134 -4.85 4.53 -13.97
CA THR A 134 -5.80 4.23 -12.89
C THR A 134 -7.02 5.16 -12.96
N LEU A 135 -6.79 6.47 -13.06
CA LEU A 135 -7.87 7.45 -13.16
C LEU A 135 -8.69 7.29 -14.46
N LYS A 136 -8.03 7.01 -15.59
CA LYS A 136 -8.70 6.76 -16.87
C LYS A 136 -9.68 5.57 -16.80
N HIS A 137 -9.41 4.58 -15.95
CA HIS A 137 -10.28 3.42 -15.75
C HIS A 137 -11.29 3.63 -14.60
N GLY A 138 -11.46 4.86 -14.10
CA GLY A 138 -12.39 5.18 -13.03
C GLY A 138 -12.06 4.55 -11.68
N LYS A 139 -10.78 4.17 -11.46
CA LYS A 139 -10.33 3.56 -10.21
C LYS A 139 -9.75 4.59 -9.27
N LYS A 140 -9.81 4.31 -7.96
CA LYS A 140 -9.16 5.12 -6.94
C LYS A 140 -7.67 4.83 -6.88
N VAL A 141 -6.84 5.87 -6.68
CA VAL A 141 -5.38 5.72 -6.55
C VAL A 141 -4.84 6.46 -5.33
N VAL A 142 -3.96 5.79 -4.59
CA VAL A 142 -3.19 6.37 -3.49
C VAL A 142 -1.72 6.35 -3.86
N CYS A 143 -1.12 7.53 -3.96
CA CYS A 143 0.26 7.74 -4.40
C CYS A 143 1.11 8.37 -3.31
N ALA A 144 2.44 8.36 -3.49
CA ALA A 144 3.37 9.11 -2.65
C ALA A 144 4.30 10.01 -3.48
N SER A 145 4.64 11.18 -2.92
CA SER A 145 5.61 12.10 -3.49
C SER A 145 6.42 12.80 -2.41
N GLY A 146 7.77 12.73 -2.49
CA GLY A 146 8.64 13.32 -1.47
C GLY A 146 8.65 12.50 -0.18
N ILE A 147 9.38 11.37 -0.18
CA ILE A 147 9.42 10.40 0.91
C ILE A 147 10.81 10.25 1.54
N ALA A 148 11.80 10.93 0.99
CA ALA A 148 13.19 10.80 1.41
C ALA A 148 13.59 11.86 2.45
N GLY A 149 14.76 11.65 3.07
CA GLY A 149 15.26 12.51 4.14
C GLY A 149 14.78 12.11 5.53
N TYR A 150 15.03 12.97 6.51
CA TYR A 150 14.67 12.78 7.92
C TYR A 150 14.54 14.16 8.63
N GLY A 151 13.94 14.16 9.83
CA GLY A 151 13.83 15.32 10.70
C GLY A 151 12.79 16.36 10.23
N ASP A 152 11.92 16.01 9.30
CA ASP A 152 10.95 16.92 8.66
C ASP A 152 9.61 16.25 8.37
N CYS A 153 9.20 15.29 9.19
CA CYS A 153 7.92 14.61 9.02
C CYS A 153 6.71 15.56 9.19
N ASP A 154 6.87 16.67 9.86
CA ASP A 154 5.91 17.76 9.98
C ASP A 154 5.59 18.46 8.64
N ASN A 155 6.46 18.30 7.64
CA ASN A 155 6.22 18.78 6.27
C ASN A 155 5.41 17.81 5.39
N ILE A 156 5.10 16.61 5.88
CA ILE A 156 4.28 15.66 5.12
C ILE A 156 2.86 16.22 4.99
N LYS A 157 2.36 16.24 3.76
CA LYS A 157 1.03 16.76 3.40
C LYS A 157 0.22 15.68 2.70
N ILE A 158 -1.10 15.80 2.80
CA ILE A 158 -2.05 14.99 2.06
C ILE A 158 -2.76 15.89 1.06
N ARG A 159 -2.70 15.54 -0.21
CA ARG A 159 -3.47 16.18 -1.28
C ARG A 159 -4.52 15.21 -1.78
N ARG A 160 -5.79 15.62 -1.71
CA ARG A 160 -6.94 14.80 -2.09
C ARG A 160 -7.62 15.38 -3.33
N GLY A 161 -8.00 14.51 -4.26
CA GLY A 161 -8.95 14.78 -5.32
C GLY A 161 -10.10 13.79 -5.26
N GLU A 162 -10.97 13.79 -6.24
CA GLU A 162 -12.17 12.94 -6.27
C GLU A 162 -11.80 11.43 -6.16
N ASN A 163 -10.86 10.98 -7.00
CA ASN A 163 -10.44 9.57 -7.06
C ASN A 163 -8.96 9.36 -6.79
N PHE A 164 -8.27 10.32 -6.19
CA PHE A 164 -6.86 10.18 -5.85
C PHE A 164 -6.47 10.82 -4.53
N VAL A 165 -5.41 10.28 -3.95
CA VAL A 165 -4.68 10.90 -2.83
C VAL A 165 -3.19 10.84 -3.11
N ILE A 166 -2.47 11.91 -2.77
CA ILE A 166 -1.02 11.96 -2.81
C ILE A 166 -0.51 12.34 -1.42
N VAL A 167 0.36 11.52 -0.83
CA VAL A 167 0.95 11.71 0.49
C VAL A 167 2.45 11.96 0.37
N GLY A 168 2.98 12.92 1.11
CA GLY A 168 4.43 13.21 1.17
C GLY A 168 4.72 14.71 1.26
N ASP A 169 6.00 15.08 1.28
CA ASP A 169 6.40 16.49 1.34
C ASP A 169 6.42 17.19 -0.03
N MET A 170 6.20 16.42 -1.12
CA MET A 170 6.18 16.88 -2.51
C MET A 170 7.51 17.48 -3.00
N LYS A 171 8.62 17.32 -2.27
CA LYS A 171 9.89 18.00 -2.54
C LYS A 171 11.09 17.06 -2.55
N LYS A 172 11.25 16.22 -1.51
CA LYS A 172 12.45 15.41 -1.32
C LYS A 172 12.38 14.08 -2.06
N SER A 173 12.98 14.07 -3.26
CA SER A 173 13.11 12.87 -4.09
C SER A 173 14.14 11.90 -3.51
N ILE A 174 13.95 10.61 -3.73
CA ILE A 174 14.95 9.56 -3.44
C ILE A 174 16.22 9.68 -4.31
N LYS A 175 16.19 10.49 -5.35
CA LYS A 175 17.38 10.78 -6.17
C LYS A 175 18.37 11.69 -5.44
N ASP A 176 17.84 12.61 -4.64
CA ASP A 176 18.65 13.64 -3.97
C ASP A 176 18.86 13.32 -2.49
N TYR A 177 17.94 12.58 -1.88
CA TYR A 177 17.94 12.25 -0.46
C TYR A 177 17.78 10.75 -0.22
N LYS A 178 18.41 10.24 0.86
CA LYS A 178 18.30 8.82 1.22
C LYS A 178 16.92 8.52 1.82
N PRO A 179 16.23 7.48 1.35
CA PRO A 179 14.98 7.01 1.98
C PRO A 179 15.33 6.26 3.29
N LEU A 180 14.85 6.76 4.42
CA LEU A 180 15.06 6.18 5.74
C LEU A 180 13.74 5.71 6.36
N ALA A 181 13.81 4.67 7.19
CA ALA A 181 12.64 4.03 7.77
C ALA A 181 11.65 5.02 8.42
N PRO A 182 12.04 5.97 9.28
CA PRO A 182 11.07 6.82 9.98
C PRO A 182 10.12 7.56 9.04
N LYS A 183 10.66 8.29 8.05
CA LYS A 183 9.83 9.08 7.13
C LYS A 183 9.08 8.20 6.13
N VAL A 184 9.73 7.13 5.62
CA VAL A 184 9.08 6.16 4.73
C VAL A 184 7.89 5.50 5.42
N THR A 185 8.04 5.10 6.69
CA THR A 185 6.95 4.47 7.46
C THR A 185 5.85 5.48 7.80
N ALA A 186 6.18 6.72 8.13
CA ALA A 186 5.20 7.77 8.38
C ALA A 186 4.32 8.01 7.12
N VAL A 187 4.93 8.17 5.94
CA VAL A 187 4.19 8.32 4.69
C VAL A 187 3.36 7.07 4.38
N ALA A 188 3.92 5.87 4.59
CA ALA A 188 3.19 4.62 4.37
C ALA A 188 1.98 4.48 5.30
N ALA A 189 2.11 4.89 6.57
CA ALA A 189 1.00 4.89 7.52
C ALA A 189 -0.11 5.87 7.10
N MET A 190 0.25 7.07 6.65
CA MET A 190 -0.71 8.05 6.15
C MET A 190 -1.39 7.59 4.84
N GLN A 191 -0.66 6.87 3.95
CA GLN A 191 -1.29 6.26 2.77
C GLN A 191 -2.28 5.17 3.15
N ALA A 192 -1.94 4.32 4.13
CA ALA A 192 -2.84 3.28 4.61
C ALA A 192 -4.08 3.86 5.30
N ASP A 193 -3.94 4.94 6.06
CA ASP A 193 -5.05 5.69 6.67
C ASP A 193 -5.98 6.25 5.59
N GLU A 194 -5.44 6.84 4.52
CA GLU A 194 -6.23 7.34 3.40
C GLU A 194 -6.95 6.22 2.63
N VAL A 195 -6.37 5.03 2.52
CA VAL A 195 -7.07 3.85 1.97
C VAL A 195 -8.28 3.51 2.84
N LEU A 196 -8.11 3.45 4.17
CA LEU A 196 -9.19 3.17 5.10
C LEU A 196 -10.30 4.23 5.00
N ARG A 197 -9.91 5.52 4.96
CA ARG A 197 -10.85 6.63 4.77
C ARG A 197 -11.64 6.50 3.46
N MET A 198 -11.00 6.13 2.34
CA MET A 198 -11.66 5.95 1.04
C MET A 198 -12.67 4.80 1.04
N VAL A 199 -12.49 3.80 1.90
CA VAL A 199 -13.38 2.63 2.00
C VAL A 199 -14.55 2.90 2.93
N LEU A 200 -14.29 3.55 4.06
CA LEU A 200 -15.31 3.74 5.08
C LEU A 200 -16.17 4.98 4.85
N ASN A 201 -15.81 5.87 3.91
CA ASN A 201 -16.49 7.12 3.55
C ASN A 201 -17.57 7.54 4.55
N ASP A 202 -17.43 8.66 5.23
CA ASP A 202 -18.41 9.24 6.18
C ASP A 202 -18.19 8.95 7.66
N ILE A 203 -17.01 8.60 8.10
CA ILE A 203 -16.77 8.66 9.53
C ILE A 203 -16.42 10.11 9.89
N LYS A 204 -17.44 10.92 10.12
CA LYS A 204 -17.37 12.02 11.07
C LYS A 204 -16.96 11.38 12.39
N ASP A 205 -15.88 11.88 13.00
CA ASP A 205 -15.30 11.45 14.27
C ASP A 205 -16.28 10.77 15.21
N LYS A 206 -16.39 9.45 15.16
CA LYS A 206 -17.10 8.71 16.17
C LYS A 206 -16.19 8.67 17.39
N LYS A 207 -16.49 9.55 18.36
CA LYS A 207 -15.87 9.44 19.69
C LYS A 207 -16.10 8.02 20.21
N ILE A 208 -15.03 7.41 20.69
CA ILE A 208 -15.12 6.16 21.45
C ILE A 208 -16.03 6.46 22.65
N LYS A 209 -17.15 5.77 22.74
CA LYS A 209 -18.05 5.83 23.90
C LYS A 209 -17.51 4.99 25.02
#